data_55150a4b24c5284a1295f7425c6ca509
#
_entry.id   55150a4b24c5284a1295f7425c6ca509
#
_cell.length_a   1.000
_cell.length_b   1.000
_cell.length_c   1.000
_cell.angle_alpha   90.00
_cell.angle_beta   90.00
_cell.angle_gamma   90.00
#
_symmetry.space_group_name_H-M   'P 1'
#
loop_
_entity.id
_entity.type
_entity.pdbx_description
1 polymer ?
#
loop_
_entity_poly.entity_id
_entity_poly.type
_entity_poly.pdbx_seq_one_letter_code
_entity_poly.pdbx_strand_id
1 'polypeptide(L)'
;MIAGTLAFLVEPAAEPLANYHDTHRALHVESAVSYLDDLTVQRGTVAGRVPKEEEIVSMDGHEIEVERETRTRTVASDWIGDVTGGGWLVAERTHSPRQEDEHLDVDWPFTAFVKRTGVEIEPVALSPAQFVRNQRDADRDYTIEMASREYNVDDVSIQWGQGALKKDAIKSDVGVALTTLWRGEFVRLVLYGSGYFAVWEPAEWPIEEFARFVDEEIVPIAFVPEEDETEAEQETLDGDRERVSA
;
A
#
# COMPACT_ATOMS: atom_id res chain seq x y z
N MET A 1 8.06 -13.30 -2.96
CA MET A 1 6.85 -12.48 -3.10
C MET A 1 7.20 -11.07 -2.65
N ILE A 2 6.92 -10.09 -3.45
CA ILE A 2 7.06 -8.66 -3.09
C ILE A 2 5.64 -8.09 -3.08
N ALA A 3 5.27 -7.44 -1.97
CA ALA A 3 3.92 -6.94 -1.77
C ALA A 3 3.96 -5.64 -0.97
N GLY A 4 3.03 -4.73 -1.22
CA GLY A 4 2.94 -3.50 -0.44
C GLY A 4 1.96 -2.50 -1.04
N THR A 5 1.85 -1.37 -0.36
CA THR A 5 1.08 -0.21 -0.83
C THR A 5 2.03 0.79 -1.49
N LEU A 6 1.65 1.27 -2.66
CA LEU A 6 2.40 2.30 -3.40
C LEU A 6 2.07 3.68 -2.86
N ALA A 7 3.06 4.55 -2.80
CA ALA A 7 2.90 5.98 -2.60
C ALA A 7 3.86 6.76 -3.50
N PHE A 8 3.51 7.99 -3.83
CA PHE A 8 4.40 8.92 -4.52
C PHE A 8 5.10 9.85 -3.53
N LEU A 9 6.30 10.27 -3.88
CA LEU A 9 6.99 11.34 -3.20
C LEU A 9 6.61 12.66 -3.88
N VAL A 10 6.16 13.64 -3.09
CA VAL A 10 5.81 14.99 -3.61
C VAL A 10 7.05 15.64 -4.24
N GLU A 11 8.19 15.50 -3.58
CA GLU A 11 9.49 15.89 -4.13
C GLU A 11 10.47 14.72 -3.95
N PRO A 12 11.12 14.25 -5.02
CA PRO A 12 12.16 13.24 -4.91
C PRO A 12 13.30 13.71 -4.01
N ALA A 13 13.91 12.79 -3.27
CA ALA A 13 15.06 13.09 -2.44
C ALA A 13 16.27 13.49 -3.29
N ALA A 14 17.03 14.48 -2.85
CA ALA A 14 18.21 14.95 -3.56
C ALA A 14 19.34 13.89 -3.60
N GLU A 15 19.38 13.00 -2.62
CA GLU A 15 20.39 11.94 -2.47
C GLU A 15 19.71 10.65 -2.00
N PRO A 16 20.28 9.47 -2.30
CA PRO A 16 19.81 8.21 -1.76
C PRO A 16 19.77 8.21 -0.22
N LEU A 17 18.78 7.53 0.33
CA LEU A 17 18.62 7.46 1.78
C LEU A 17 19.77 6.71 2.43
N ALA A 18 20.17 7.16 3.61
CA ALA A 18 21.16 6.53 4.46
C ALA A 18 20.54 5.89 5.70
N ASN A 19 21.23 4.91 6.27
CA ASN A 19 20.82 4.31 7.54
C ASN A 19 20.67 5.36 8.64
N TYR A 20 19.64 5.18 9.45
CA TYR A 20 19.39 6.04 10.59
C TYR A 20 18.72 5.28 11.74
N HIS A 21 19.04 5.70 12.96
CA HIS A 21 18.31 5.27 14.14
C HIS A 21 18.30 6.37 15.20
N ASP A 22 17.20 6.43 15.92
CA ASP A 22 17.07 7.15 17.18
C ASP A 22 16.42 6.23 18.24
N THR A 23 15.98 6.79 19.36
CA THR A 23 15.39 6.02 20.46
C THR A 23 14.04 5.39 20.09
N HIS A 24 13.35 5.94 19.09
CA HIS A 24 11.97 5.58 18.76
C HIS A 24 11.80 5.03 17.35
N ARG A 25 12.75 5.28 16.43
CA ARG A 25 12.63 4.97 15.01
C ARG A 25 13.97 4.56 14.42
N ALA A 26 13.89 3.70 13.44
CA ALA A 26 15.04 3.30 12.63
C ALA A 26 14.64 3.22 11.15
N LEU A 27 15.54 3.62 10.28
CA LEU A 27 15.52 3.35 8.85
C LEU A 27 16.78 2.59 8.51
N HIS A 28 16.64 1.40 7.99
CA HIS A 28 17.74 0.57 7.53
C HIS A 28 17.66 0.40 6.03
N VAL A 29 18.75 0.72 5.33
CA VAL A 29 18.91 0.49 3.89
C VAL A 29 19.76 -0.75 3.72
N GLU A 30 19.18 -1.82 3.20
CA GLU A 30 19.85 -3.10 2.98
C GLU A 30 20.66 -3.10 1.69
N SER A 31 20.09 -2.50 0.64
CA SER A 31 20.70 -2.43 -0.67
C SER A 31 20.27 -1.18 -1.44
N ALA A 32 21.15 -0.74 -2.34
CA ALA A 32 20.88 0.30 -3.32
C ALA A 32 21.51 -0.11 -4.64
N VAL A 33 20.72 -0.13 -5.71
CA VAL A 33 21.12 -0.59 -7.05
C VAL A 33 20.65 0.39 -8.11
N SER A 34 21.54 0.78 -9.03
CA SER A 34 21.14 1.54 -10.21
C SER A 34 20.47 0.62 -11.23
N TYR A 35 19.32 1.01 -11.79
CA TYR A 35 18.54 0.15 -12.68
C TYR A 35 18.18 0.77 -14.03
N LEU A 36 18.10 2.08 -14.13
CA LEU A 36 17.91 2.82 -15.38
C LEU A 36 18.78 4.08 -15.30
N ASP A 37 19.68 4.24 -16.22
CA ASP A 37 20.64 5.36 -16.34
C ASP A 37 21.06 5.97 -14.99
N ASP A 38 20.35 6.98 -14.49
CA ASP A 38 20.67 7.65 -13.20
C ASP A 38 19.68 7.29 -12.07
N LEU A 39 18.73 6.36 -12.29
CA LEU A 39 17.75 5.97 -11.29
C LEU A 39 18.32 4.93 -10.33
N THR A 40 18.06 5.11 -9.05
CA THR A 40 18.56 4.23 -7.98
C THR A 40 17.42 3.72 -7.12
N VAL A 41 17.13 2.44 -7.25
CA VAL A 41 16.20 1.76 -6.34
C VAL A 41 16.92 1.37 -5.05
N GLN A 42 16.26 1.61 -3.93
CA GLN A 42 16.71 1.20 -2.61
C GLN A 42 15.69 0.26 -1.97
N ARG A 43 16.20 -0.65 -1.15
CA ARG A 43 15.39 -1.56 -0.34
C ARG A 43 15.87 -1.52 1.09
N GLY A 44 14.93 -1.69 2.02
CA GLY A 44 15.28 -1.72 3.44
C GLY A 44 14.08 -1.94 4.35
N THR A 45 14.29 -1.65 5.62
CA THR A 45 13.27 -1.77 6.66
C THR A 45 13.12 -0.45 7.40
N VAL A 46 11.89 -0.03 7.63
CA VAL A 46 11.56 1.07 8.55
C VAL A 46 10.94 0.48 9.81
N ALA A 47 11.39 0.93 10.98
CA ALA A 47 10.86 0.48 12.26
C ALA A 47 10.52 1.66 13.17
N GLY A 48 9.54 1.48 14.04
CA GLY A 48 9.14 2.50 15.00
C GLY A 48 8.42 1.93 16.21
N ARG A 49 8.31 2.76 17.24
CA ARG A 49 7.56 2.45 18.45
C ARG A 49 6.17 3.08 18.36
N VAL A 50 5.14 2.24 18.45
CA VAL A 50 3.74 2.63 18.38
C VAL A 50 3.09 2.33 19.73
N PRO A 51 2.33 3.26 20.34
CA PRO A 51 1.54 2.99 21.50
C PRO A 51 0.40 2.02 21.13
N LYS A 52 0.17 1.03 21.98
CA LYS A 52 -0.95 0.09 21.89
C LYS A 52 -1.71 0.11 23.21
N GLU A 53 -3.03 0.32 23.15
CA GLU A 53 -3.88 0.12 24.29
C GLU A 53 -4.20 -1.37 24.45
N GLU A 54 -3.92 -1.91 25.63
CA GLU A 54 -4.25 -3.29 25.98
C GLU A 54 -5.23 -3.29 27.15
N GLU A 55 -6.31 -4.05 27.03
CA GLU A 55 -7.21 -4.30 28.14
C GLU A 55 -6.67 -5.45 28.99
N ILE A 56 -6.35 -5.14 30.24
CA ILE A 56 -5.93 -6.13 31.22
C ILE A 56 -7.16 -6.50 32.05
N VAL A 57 -7.58 -7.74 31.89
CA VAL A 57 -8.69 -8.27 32.67
C VAL A 57 -8.12 -9.01 33.87
N SER A 58 -8.42 -8.51 35.08
CA SER A 58 -8.09 -9.18 36.33
C SER A 58 -9.36 -9.67 37.03
N MET A 59 -9.24 -10.75 37.80
CA MET A 59 -10.33 -11.28 38.62
C MET A 59 -9.89 -11.30 40.07
N ASP A 60 -10.59 -10.56 40.92
CA ASP A 60 -10.44 -10.65 42.36
C ASP A 60 -11.74 -11.18 42.98
N GLY A 61 -11.71 -12.45 43.32
CA GLY A 61 -12.87 -13.16 43.87
C GLY A 61 -14.02 -13.30 42.87
N HIS A 62 -15.05 -12.47 43.00
CA HIS A 62 -16.21 -12.45 42.11
C HIS A 62 -16.32 -11.18 41.24
N GLU A 63 -15.36 -10.27 41.36
CA GLU A 63 -15.34 -9.04 40.60
C GLU A 63 -14.34 -9.17 39.47
N ILE A 64 -14.76 -8.69 38.28
CA ILE A 64 -13.92 -8.58 37.07
C ILE A 64 -13.55 -7.11 36.96
N GLU A 65 -12.26 -6.83 37.06
CA GLU A 65 -11.70 -5.50 36.78
C GLU A 65 -11.07 -5.48 35.40
N VAL A 66 -11.42 -4.47 34.63
CA VAL A 66 -10.85 -4.22 33.31
C VAL A 66 -10.06 -2.92 33.36
N GLU A 67 -8.76 -3.02 33.30
CA GLU A 67 -7.86 -1.86 33.23
C GLU A 67 -7.36 -1.68 31.81
N ARG A 68 -7.24 -0.43 31.36
CA ARG A 68 -6.60 -0.10 30.08
C ARG A 68 -5.19 0.38 30.34
N GLU A 69 -4.22 -0.35 29.81
CA GLU A 69 -2.81 0.01 29.90
C GLU A 69 -2.27 0.34 28.48
N THR A 70 -1.59 1.48 28.33
CA THR A 70 -0.90 1.79 27.10
C THR A 70 0.51 1.21 27.12
N ARG A 71 0.76 0.21 26.30
CA ARG A 71 2.08 -0.38 26.10
C ARG A 71 2.70 0.10 24.79
N THR A 72 4.01 0.21 24.77
CA THR A 72 4.74 0.54 23.56
C THR A 72 5.20 -0.74 22.86
N ARG A 73 4.80 -0.90 21.60
CA ARG A 73 5.21 -2.00 20.74
C ARG A 73 6.15 -1.48 19.66
N THR A 74 7.18 -2.27 19.32
CA THR A 74 7.99 -2.02 18.11
C THR A 74 7.34 -2.73 16.94
N VAL A 75 7.12 -1.98 15.86
CA VAL A 75 6.63 -2.47 14.58
C VAL A 75 7.66 -2.16 13.50
N ALA A 76 7.71 -2.99 12.49
CA ALA A 76 8.62 -2.83 11.35
C ALA A 76 7.88 -3.13 10.04
N SER A 77 8.27 -2.46 8.98
CA SER A 77 7.77 -2.66 7.63
C SER A 77 8.95 -2.64 6.66
N ASP A 78 8.98 -3.59 5.75
CA ASP A 78 9.92 -3.56 4.65
C ASP A 78 9.45 -2.58 3.58
N TRP A 79 10.40 -1.96 2.91
CA TRP A 79 10.14 -1.01 1.85
C TRP A 79 11.09 -1.19 0.68
N ILE A 80 10.65 -0.77 -0.48
CA ILE A 80 11.42 -0.68 -1.71
C ILE A 80 10.98 0.58 -2.46
N GLY A 81 11.88 1.35 -3.02
CA GLY A 81 11.50 2.55 -3.74
C GLY A 81 12.63 3.18 -4.52
N ASP A 82 12.28 3.94 -5.54
CA ASP A 82 13.15 4.93 -6.16
C ASP A 82 12.81 6.29 -5.57
N VAL A 83 13.56 6.65 -4.55
CA VAL A 83 13.32 7.89 -3.78
C VAL A 83 13.99 9.10 -4.40
N THR A 84 14.89 8.92 -5.37
CA THR A 84 15.67 10.01 -5.98
C THR A 84 15.18 10.44 -7.35
N GLY A 85 14.75 9.53 -8.19
CA GLY A 85 14.40 9.82 -9.59
C GLY A 85 12.97 9.45 -9.93
N GLY A 86 12.57 8.22 -9.66
CA GLY A 86 11.22 7.73 -9.94
C GLY A 86 10.15 8.29 -9.00
N GLY A 87 10.56 8.75 -7.82
CA GLY A 87 9.66 9.41 -6.87
C GLY A 87 8.55 8.51 -6.33
N TRP A 88 8.81 7.21 -6.15
CA TRP A 88 7.84 6.26 -5.62
C TRP A 88 8.42 5.38 -4.50
N LEU A 89 7.52 4.91 -3.65
CA LEU A 89 7.80 4.04 -2.53
C LEU A 89 6.72 2.97 -2.40
N VAL A 90 7.13 1.72 -2.26
CA VAL A 90 6.27 0.58 -1.90
C VAL A 90 6.63 0.14 -0.49
N ALA A 91 5.69 0.21 0.44
CA ALA A 91 5.89 -0.30 1.79
C ALA A 91 4.99 -1.50 2.03
N GLU A 92 5.58 -2.58 2.55
CA GLU A 92 4.81 -3.74 2.98
C GLU A 92 3.91 -3.37 4.15
N ARG A 93 2.69 -3.89 4.16
CA ARG A 93 1.88 -3.87 5.37
C ARG A 93 2.64 -4.60 6.47
N THR A 94 2.79 -3.95 7.60
CA THR A 94 3.36 -4.58 8.80
C THR A 94 2.73 -5.95 8.99
N HIS A 95 3.56 -6.98 8.93
CA HIS A 95 3.15 -8.33 9.30
C HIS A 95 2.88 -8.34 10.80
N SER A 96 1.67 -7.99 11.18
CA SER A 96 1.19 -8.39 12.49
C SER A 96 0.82 -9.87 12.41
N PRO A 97 1.43 -10.76 13.18
CA PRO A 97 1.09 -12.18 13.16
C PRO A 97 -0.32 -12.48 13.72
N ARG A 98 -1.09 -11.46 14.11
CA ARG A 98 -2.45 -11.60 14.65
C ARG A 98 -3.35 -10.52 14.07
N GLN A 99 -4.48 -10.93 13.57
CA GLN A 99 -5.61 -10.11 13.09
C GLN A 99 -6.16 -9.09 14.12
N GLU A 100 -5.63 -9.06 15.33
CA GLU A 100 -6.07 -8.18 16.43
C GLU A 100 -5.47 -6.77 16.38
N ASP A 101 -4.52 -6.51 15.47
CA ASP A 101 -3.91 -5.18 15.31
C ASP A 101 -4.63 -4.34 14.23
N GLU A 102 -5.96 -4.40 14.18
CA GLU A 102 -6.81 -3.63 13.25
C GLU A 102 -6.66 -2.11 13.37
N HIS A 103 -5.92 -1.63 14.35
CA HIS A 103 -5.72 -0.20 14.62
C HIS A 103 -4.32 0.33 14.28
N LEU A 104 -3.44 -0.47 13.71
CA LEU A 104 -2.25 0.09 13.10
C LEU A 104 -2.68 0.73 11.79
N ASP A 105 -2.66 2.05 11.80
CA ASP A 105 -2.87 2.90 10.65
C ASP A 105 -2.10 2.32 9.45
N VAL A 106 -2.83 2.05 8.38
CA VAL A 106 -2.26 1.48 7.14
C VAL A 106 -1.11 2.37 6.64
N ASP A 107 -1.18 3.66 6.96
CA ASP A 107 -0.22 4.68 6.57
C ASP A 107 0.97 4.78 7.53
N TRP A 108 1.01 3.95 8.60
CA TRP A 108 2.09 4.02 9.57
C TRP A 108 3.50 3.91 8.96
N PRO A 109 3.79 2.98 8.02
CA PRO A 109 5.11 2.91 7.40
C PRO A 109 5.49 4.21 6.69
N PHE A 110 4.55 4.79 5.96
CA PHE A 110 4.73 6.06 5.26
C PHE A 110 4.92 7.22 6.25
N THR A 111 4.09 7.29 7.29
CA THR A 111 4.25 8.30 8.35
C THR A 111 5.62 8.20 9.04
N ALA A 112 6.09 6.99 9.32
CA ALA A 112 7.41 6.79 9.92
C ALA A 112 8.54 7.20 8.95
N PHE A 113 8.36 6.91 7.67
CA PHE A 113 9.29 7.26 6.61
C PHE A 113 9.37 8.80 6.43
N VAL A 114 8.24 9.49 6.28
CA VAL A 114 8.14 10.95 6.18
C VAL A 114 8.81 11.64 7.37
N LYS A 115 8.41 11.25 8.58
CA LYS A 115 8.98 11.83 9.81
C LYS A 115 10.47 11.63 9.93
N ARG A 116 11.02 10.64 9.25
CA ARG A 116 12.44 10.32 9.28
C ARG A 116 13.22 11.04 8.20
N THR A 117 12.74 10.99 6.98
CA THR A 117 13.45 11.51 5.81
C THR A 117 13.17 12.98 5.57
N GLY A 118 12.03 13.49 6.05
CA GLY A 118 11.51 14.81 5.70
C GLY A 118 10.91 14.87 4.29
N VAL A 119 10.87 13.75 3.59
CA VAL A 119 10.25 13.65 2.25
C VAL A 119 8.76 13.48 2.44
N GLU A 120 7.97 14.35 1.84
CA GLU A 120 6.51 14.27 1.85
C GLU A 120 6.03 13.17 0.90
N ILE A 121 5.03 12.40 1.33
CA ILE A 121 4.53 11.22 0.62
C ILE A 121 3.03 11.38 0.43
N GLU A 122 2.56 11.12 -0.79
CA GLU A 122 1.15 11.05 -1.14
C GLU A 122 0.75 9.60 -1.38
N PRO A 123 -0.20 9.04 -0.59
CA PRO A 123 -0.81 7.76 -0.88
C PRO A 123 -1.50 7.79 -2.24
N VAL A 124 -1.41 6.71 -3.01
CA VAL A 124 -2.03 6.63 -4.33
C VAL A 124 -3.03 5.49 -4.40
N ALA A 125 -4.03 5.65 -5.25
CA ALA A 125 -4.89 4.59 -5.72
C ALA A 125 -4.32 3.99 -7.01
N LEU A 126 -4.69 2.74 -7.31
CA LEU A 126 -4.39 2.09 -8.58
C LEU A 126 -5.67 1.90 -9.39
N SER A 127 -5.52 1.85 -10.70
CA SER A 127 -6.63 1.47 -11.59
C SER A 127 -6.44 0.05 -12.14
N PRO A 128 -7.01 -0.99 -11.46
CA PRO A 128 -6.94 -2.38 -11.94
C PRO A 128 -7.48 -2.53 -13.35
N ALA A 129 -8.56 -1.82 -13.67
CA ALA A 129 -9.16 -1.81 -15.00
C ALA A 129 -8.21 -1.25 -16.07
N GLN A 130 -7.47 -0.18 -15.75
CA GLN A 130 -6.49 0.41 -16.67
C GLN A 130 -5.31 -0.54 -16.90
N PHE A 131 -4.84 -1.23 -15.86
CA PHE A 131 -3.81 -2.25 -16.00
C PHE A 131 -4.20 -3.32 -17.01
N VAL A 132 -5.42 -3.88 -16.90
CA VAL A 132 -5.92 -4.89 -17.85
C VAL A 132 -6.04 -4.34 -19.26
N ARG A 133 -6.47 -3.08 -19.42
CA ARG A 133 -6.51 -2.42 -20.74
C ARG A 133 -5.13 -2.29 -21.34
N ASN A 134 -4.13 -1.88 -20.56
CA ASN A 134 -2.75 -1.76 -21.01
C ASN A 134 -2.19 -3.10 -21.50
N GLN A 135 -2.47 -4.21 -20.79
CA GLN A 135 -2.07 -5.55 -21.24
C GLN A 135 -2.69 -5.92 -22.59
N ARG A 136 -3.98 -5.64 -22.74
CA ARG A 136 -4.71 -5.89 -24.00
C ARG A 136 -4.19 -5.03 -25.15
N ASP A 137 -3.99 -3.74 -24.90
CA ASP A 137 -3.62 -2.77 -25.94
C ASP A 137 -2.15 -2.98 -26.39
N ALA A 138 -1.32 -3.55 -25.52
CA ALA A 138 0.04 -3.99 -25.84
C ALA A 138 0.10 -5.39 -26.49
N ASP A 139 -1.06 -6.03 -26.75
CA ASP A 139 -1.19 -7.38 -27.31
C ASP A 139 -0.37 -8.43 -26.54
N ARG A 140 -0.31 -8.28 -25.20
CA ARG A 140 0.40 -9.21 -24.33
C ARG A 140 -0.43 -10.45 -24.07
N ASP A 141 0.25 -11.57 -23.87
CA ASP A 141 -0.41 -12.78 -23.36
C ASP A 141 -0.70 -12.62 -21.87
N TYR A 142 -1.99 -12.69 -21.48
CA TYR A 142 -2.42 -12.58 -20.10
C TYR A 142 -3.63 -13.43 -19.78
N THR A 143 -3.72 -13.88 -18.52
CA THR A 143 -4.84 -14.67 -18.00
C THR A 143 -5.35 -14.04 -16.72
N ILE A 144 -6.65 -13.72 -16.67
CA ILE A 144 -7.30 -13.20 -15.46
C ILE A 144 -7.69 -14.37 -14.56
N GLU A 145 -7.29 -14.29 -13.29
CA GLU A 145 -7.61 -15.26 -12.25
C GLU A 145 -8.75 -14.80 -11.35
N MET A 146 -8.78 -13.50 -11.05
CA MET A 146 -9.81 -12.86 -10.22
C MET A 146 -10.12 -11.46 -10.78
N ALA A 147 -11.38 -11.08 -10.71
CA ALA A 147 -11.79 -9.69 -10.90
C ALA A 147 -12.86 -9.34 -9.86
N SER A 148 -12.73 -8.19 -9.23
CA SER A 148 -13.68 -7.68 -8.25
C SER A 148 -14.15 -6.29 -8.63
N ARG A 149 -15.45 -6.07 -8.47
CA ARG A 149 -16.12 -4.83 -8.83
C ARG A 149 -17.09 -4.43 -7.72
N GLU A 150 -17.11 -3.18 -7.43
CA GLU A 150 -18.13 -2.57 -6.58
C GLU A 150 -19.39 -2.30 -7.40
N TYR A 151 -20.54 -2.76 -6.91
CA TYR A 151 -21.85 -2.49 -7.53
C TYR A 151 -22.63 -1.43 -6.77
N ASN A 152 -22.45 -1.38 -5.44
CA ASN A 152 -23.01 -0.39 -4.51
C ASN A 152 -22.06 -0.30 -3.33
N VAL A 153 -22.25 0.72 -2.48
CA VAL A 153 -21.39 0.99 -1.28
C VAL A 153 -21.20 -0.24 -0.37
N ASP A 154 -22.14 -1.21 -0.40
CA ASP A 154 -22.12 -2.40 0.46
C ASP A 154 -21.92 -3.74 -0.29
N ASP A 155 -21.83 -3.72 -1.63
CA ASP A 155 -21.81 -4.95 -2.44
C ASP A 155 -20.58 -5.01 -3.36
N VAL A 156 -19.61 -5.84 -2.97
CA VAL A 156 -18.45 -6.20 -3.81
C VAL A 156 -18.68 -7.57 -4.43
N SER A 157 -18.72 -7.64 -5.76
CA SER A 157 -18.77 -8.91 -6.49
C SER A 157 -17.37 -9.37 -6.83
N ILE A 158 -17.03 -10.59 -6.41
CA ILE A 158 -15.77 -11.24 -6.73
C ILE A 158 -16.03 -12.39 -7.68
N GLN A 159 -15.40 -12.37 -8.84
CA GLN A 159 -15.50 -13.42 -9.85
C GLN A 159 -14.18 -14.17 -9.98
N TRP A 160 -14.24 -15.50 -9.99
CA TRP A 160 -13.11 -16.38 -10.13
C TRP A 160 -13.23 -17.21 -11.41
N GLY A 161 -12.12 -17.51 -12.08
CA GLY A 161 -12.07 -18.47 -13.17
C GLY A 161 -11.57 -17.94 -14.51
N GLN A 162 -11.29 -18.86 -15.43
CA GLN A 162 -10.64 -18.59 -16.71
C GLN A 162 -11.61 -18.14 -17.79
N GLY A 163 -11.19 -17.24 -18.66
CA GLY A 163 -11.77 -16.95 -19.98
C GLY A 163 -12.99 -16.03 -20.03
N ALA A 164 -13.95 -16.13 -19.12
CA ALA A 164 -15.13 -15.27 -19.07
C ALA A 164 -14.84 -13.86 -18.48
N LEU A 165 -13.81 -13.76 -17.67
CA LEU A 165 -13.48 -12.60 -16.86
C LEU A 165 -12.84 -11.43 -17.63
N LYS A 166 -12.30 -11.64 -18.83
CA LYS A 166 -11.62 -10.55 -19.56
C LYS A 166 -12.49 -9.32 -19.80
N LYS A 167 -13.81 -9.50 -20.01
CA LYS A 167 -14.73 -8.39 -20.21
C LYS A 167 -15.09 -7.67 -18.92
N ASP A 168 -15.14 -8.40 -17.81
CA ASP A 168 -15.49 -7.85 -16.51
C ASP A 168 -14.27 -7.23 -15.84
N ALA A 169 -13.08 -7.81 -16.02
CA ALA A 169 -11.83 -7.26 -15.52
C ALA A 169 -11.48 -5.86 -16.07
N ILE A 170 -11.89 -5.55 -17.32
CA ILE A 170 -11.75 -4.21 -17.92
C ILE A 170 -12.57 -3.14 -17.14
N LYS A 171 -13.51 -3.56 -16.31
CA LYS A 171 -14.36 -2.70 -15.48
C LYS A 171 -14.11 -2.92 -13.99
N SER A 172 -13.06 -3.68 -13.63
CA SER A 172 -12.73 -3.96 -12.25
C SER A 172 -12.13 -2.69 -11.62
N ASP A 173 -12.79 -2.17 -10.61
CA ASP A 173 -12.38 -1.00 -9.84
C ASP A 173 -11.78 -1.38 -8.48
N VAL A 174 -12.25 -2.47 -7.88
CA VAL A 174 -11.79 -2.94 -6.57
C VAL A 174 -10.48 -3.71 -6.64
N GLY A 175 -10.37 -4.69 -7.55
CA GLY A 175 -9.14 -5.46 -7.66
C GLY A 175 -9.14 -6.49 -8.79
N VAL A 176 -7.95 -6.89 -9.21
CA VAL A 176 -7.72 -7.92 -10.22
C VAL A 176 -6.50 -8.76 -9.84
N ALA A 177 -6.61 -10.08 -10.02
CA ALA A 177 -5.46 -10.97 -10.01
C ALA A 177 -5.28 -11.57 -11.41
N LEU A 178 -4.06 -11.56 -11.89
CA LEU A 178 -3.75 -12.03 -13.23
C LEU A 178 -2.31 -12.53 -13.36
N THR A 179 -2.08 -13.31 -14.39
CA THR A 179 -0.74 -13.64 -14.90
C THR A 179 -0.58 -12.96 -16.25
N THR A 180 0.53 -12.27 -16.46
CA THR A 180 0.88 -11.61 -17.73
C THR A 180 2.31 -11.92 -18.15
N LEU A 181 2.59 -11.84 -19.44
CA LEU A 181 3.94 -11.95 -19.98
C LEU A 181 4.57 -10.54 -20.06
N TRP A 182 5.57 -10.30 -19.22
CA TRP A 182 6.34 -9.05 -19.22
C TRP A 182 7.80 -9.34 -19.51
N ARG A 183 8.36 -8.73 -20.56
CA ARG A 183 9.76 -8.92 -21.01
C ARG A 183 10.20 -10.38 -21.15
N GLY A 184 9.27 -11.28 -21.48
CA GLY A 184 9.54 -12.71 -21.64
C GLY A 184 9.41 -13.54 -20.38
N GLU A 185 9.08 -12.94 -19.25
CA GLU A 185 8.81 -13.62 -17.97
C GLU A 185 7.32 -13.58 -17.63
N PHE A 186 6.82 -14.67 -17.03
CA PHE A 186 5.47 -14.68 -16.50
C PHE A 186 5.45 -13.98 -15.15
N VAL A 187 4.65 -12.93 -15.07
CA VAL A 187 4.44 -12.17 -13.84
C VAL A 187 3.02 -12.44 -13.36
N ARG A 188 2.92 -13.05 -12.17
CA ARG A 188 1.65 -13.30 -11.49
C ARG A 188 1.48 -12.31 -10.35
N LEU A 189 0.40 -11.54 -10.39
CA LEU A 189 0.20 -10.45 -9.45
C LEU A 189 -1.27 -10.24 -9.12
N VAL A 190 -1.51 -9.51 -8.03
CA VAL A 190 -2.80 -8.94 -7.67
C VAL A 190 -2.63 -7.43 -7.51
N LEU A 191 -3.64 -6.69 -7.94
CA LEU A 191 -3.75 -5.24 -7.83
C LEU A 191 -5.07 -4.88 -7.18
N TYR A 192 -5.06 -3.93 -6.26
CA TYR A 192 -6.25 -3.36 -5.64
C TYR A 192 -6.33 -1.86 -5.85
N GLY A 193 -7.55 -1.34 -5.97
CA GLY A 193 -7.81 0.10 -6.08
C GLY A 193 -7.25 0.93 -4.94
N SER A 194 -7.08 0.33 -3.76
CA SER A 194 -6.49 0.97 -2.57
C SER A 194 -4.98 1.26 -2.65
N GLY A 195 -4.34 1.11 -3.80
CA GLY A 195 -2.90 1.29 -3.93
C GLY A 195 -2.06 0.05 -3.57
N TYR A 196 -2.67 -0.99 -3.03
CA TYR A 196 -1.97 -2.24 -2.69
C TYR A 196 -1.79 -3.12 -3.91
N PHE A 197 -0.61 -3.72 -4.05
CA PHE A 197 -0.35 -4.79 -5.00
C PHE A 197 0.63 -5.82 -4.43
N ALA A 198 0.59 -7.04 -5.00
CA ALA A 198 1.53 -8.08 -4.67
C ALA A 198 1.94 -8.84 -5.93
N VAL A 199 3.23 -9.08 -6.09
CA VAL A 199 3.81 -9.93 -7.13
C VAL A 199 4.18 -11.26 -6.50
N TRP A 200 3.52 -12.33 -6.95
CA TRP A 200 3.73 -13.69 -6.44
C TRP A 200 4.77 -14.46 -7.23
N GLU A 201 4.82 -14.21 -8.53
CA GLU A 201 5.79 -14.81 -9.45
C GLU A 201 6.37 -13.71 -10.34
N PRO A 202 7.68 -13.74 -10.56
CA PRO A 202 8.65 -14.65 -9.97
C PRO A 202 8.79 -14.47 -8.45
N ALA A 203 8.98 -15.55 -7.70
CA ALA A 203 9.05 -15.53 -6.25
C ALA A 203 10.29 -14.78 -5.72
N GLU A 204 11.38 -14.84 -6.48
CA GLU A 204 12.62 -14.12 -6.24
C GLU A 204 12.92 -13.27 -7.49
N TRP A 205 12.69 -11.98 -7.35
CA TRP A 205 12.96 -11.02 -8.41
C TRP A 205 14.13 -10.12 -8.01
N PRO A 206 15.13 -9.90 -8.91
CA PRO A 206 16.11 -8.87 -8.68
C PRO A 206 15.44 -7.51 -8.43
N ILE A 207 15.97 -6.76 -7.48
CA ILE A 207 15.38 -5.48 -7.07
C ILE A 207 15.25 -4.51 -8.25
N GLU A 208 16.22 -4.51 -9.15
CA GLU A 208 16.24 -3.69 -10.35
C GLU A 208 15.15 -4.07 -11.36
N GLU A 209 14.86 -5.35 -11.51
CA GLU A 209 13.78 -5.81 -12.40
C GLU A 209 12.40 -5.52 -11.79
N PHE A 210 12.26 -5.67 -10.47
CA PHE A 210 11.04 -5.27 -9.78
C PHE A 210 10.80 -3.76 -9.93
N ALA A 211 11.82 -2.93 -9.71
CA ALA A 211 11.70 -1.48 -9.85
C ALA A 211 11.29 -1.08 -11.28
N ARG A 212 11.89 -1.72 -12.27
CA ARG A 212 11.53 -1.51 -13.68
C ARG A 212 10.09 -1.90 -13.99
N PHE A 213 9.62 -3.00 -13.40
CA PHE A 213 8.22 -3.39 -13.52
C PHE A 213 7.28 -2.37 -12.88
N VAL A 214 7.64 -1.85 -11.71
CA VAL A 214 6.86 -0.80 -11.04
C VAL A 214 6.78 0.44 -11.93
N ASP A 215 7.91 0.93 -12.45
CA ASP A 215 7.93 2.11 -13.32
C ASP A 215 7.16 1.93 -14.63
N GLU A 216 7.28 0.77 -15.26
CA GLU A 216 6.67 0.53 -16.57
C GLU A 216 5.19 0.15 -16.49
N GLU A 217 4.77 -0.55 -15.43
CA GLU A 217 3.46 -1.18 -15.39
C GLU A 217 2.55 -0.66 -14.27
N ILE A 218 3.12 -0.29 -13.12
CA ILE A 218 2.33 0.09 -11.93
C ILE A 218 2.17 1.60 -11.83
N VAL A 219 3.26 2.36 -11.95
CA VAL A 219 3.22 3.83 -11.90
C VAL A 219 2.26 4.42 -12.95
N PRO A 220 2.21 3.93 -14.20
CA PRO A 220 1.29 4.48 -15.21
C PRO A 220 -0.21 4.29 -14.93
N ILE A 221 -0.56 3.45 -13.97
CA ILE A 221 -1.96 3.21 -13.56
C ILE A 221 -2.28 3.77 -12.18
N ALA A 222 -1.30 4.42 -11.53
CA ALA A 222 -1.45 5.04 -10.23
C ALA A 222 -1.93 6.49 -10.37
N PHE A 223 -2.74 6.94 -9.42
CA PHE A 223 -3.22 8.32 -9.34
C PHE A 223 -3.44 8.71 -7.88
N VAL A 224 -3.29 9.99 -7.60
CA VAL A 224 -3.65 10.55 -6.29
C VAL A 224 -5.18 10.71 -6.28
N PRO A 225 -5.90 10.10 -5.33
CA PRO A 225 -7.33 10.31 -5.21
C PRO A 225 -7.62 11.79 -4.92
N GLU A 226 -8.61 12.36 -5.61
CA GLU A 226 -9.12 13.68 -5.22
C GLU A 226 -9.78 13.51 -3.84
N GLU A 227 -9.41 14.34 -2.88
CA GLU A 227 -10.12 14.39 -1.59
C GLU A 227 -11.57 14.79 -1.88
N ASP A 228 -12.52 13.91 -1.58
CA ASP A 228 -13.93 14.21 -1.71
C ASP A 228 -14.29 15.38 -0.77
N GLU A 229 -14.49 16.58 -1.31
CA GLU A 229 -14.95 17.76 -0.56
C GLU A 229 -16.28 17.50 0.20
N THR A 230 -16.89 16.34 -0.02
CA THR A 230 -18.20 15.94 0.54
C THR A 230 -18.14 15.71 2.06
N GLU A 231 -17.01 15.29 2.63
CA GLU A 231 -16.90 15.10 4.09
C GLU A 231 -16.84 16.42 4.85
N ALA A 232 -16.20 17.45 4.28
CA ALA A 232 -16.14 18.76 4.90
C ALA A 232 -17.50 19.49 4.96
N GLU A 233 -18.40 19.22 4.01
CA GLU A 233 -19.75 19.80 4.02
C GLU A 233 -20.70 19.08 5.02
N GLN A 234 -20.48 17.79 5.31
CA GLN A 234 -21.29 17.06 6.29
C GLN A 234 -20.97 17.48 7.73
N GLU A 235 -19.71 17.70 8.07
CA GLU A 235 -19.35 18.19 9.42
C GLU A 235 -19.89 19.59 9.71
N THR A 236 -19.99 20.46 8.70
CA THR A 236 -20.58 21.81 8.88
C THR A 236 -22.10 21.78 9.02
N LEU A 237 -22.79 20.82 8.42
CA LEU A 237 -24.26 20.69 8.51
C LEU A 237 -24.73 20.09 9.83
N ASP A 238 -23.95 19.20 10.44
CA ASP A 238 -24.26 18.66 11.78
C ASP A 238 -23.94 19.64 12.91
N GLY A 239 -22.91 20.48 12.76
CA GLY A 239 -22.56 21.52 13.72
C GLY A 239 -23.59 22.64 13.85
N ASP A 240 -24.40 22.93 12.81
CA ASP A 240 -25.45 23.96 12.84
C ASP A 240 -26.78 23.42 13.42
N ARG A 241 -27.02 22.12 13.42
CA ARG A 241 -28.24 21.53 14.02
C ARG A 241 -28.26 21.55 15.56
N GLU A 242 -27.10 21.49 16.19
CA GLU A 242 -27.01 21.58 17.67
C GLU A 242 -27.18 22.99 18.22
N ARG A 243 -27.04 24.04 17.41
CA ARG A 243 -27.20 25.45 17.85
C ARG A 243 -28.63 26.00 17.80
N VAL A 244 -29.57 25.24 17.23
CA VAL A 244 -30.98 25.71 17.07
C VAL A 244 -31.92 25.09 18.13
N SER A 245 -31.42 24.22 19.02
CA SER A 245 -32.24 23.58 20.08
C SER A 245 -31.88 23.97 21.51
N ALA A 246 -31.37 25.17 21.74
CA ALA A 246 -31.14 25.73 23.09
C ALA A 246 -31.98 26.99 23.32
#